data_1e58ccf020f0c945080cef9c10ae7c76
#
_entry.id   1e58ccf020f0c945080cef9c10ae7c76
#
_cell.length_a   1.000
_cell.length_b   1.000
_cell.length_c   1.000
_cell.angle_alpha   90.00
_cell.angle_beta   90.00
_cell.angle_gamma   90.00
#
_symmetry.space_group_name_H-M   'P 1'
#
loop_
_entity.id
_entity.type
_entity.pdbx_description
1 polymer ?
#
loop_
_entity_poly.entity_id
_entity_poly.type
_entity_poly.pdbx_seq_one_letter_code
_entity_poly.pdbx_strand_id
1 'polypeptide(L)'
;MNHLISVGALESFLVAISVLFLGHFINAKLPILKKFNIPEPIVGGLIVACIITALHFNGVDLEFDLPLQNTFMLMFFATVGLAANYTQLMKGGAKVFIFLAVASFYIIIQNGVGVSLAAALGLDPLMGLIAGSITLSGGHGTGAAWSQTFQDVYGLNNVLEIAMASATFGLIIGGIIGSPVAQRLVEKNNIESEYGRGGRDAKTHEKFPELVTYNEYEEDKVTAKKVVEKLFFLLICVTGAKYVEQWAVSYTHLRAHETRSY
;
A
#
# COMPACT_ATOMS: atom_id res chain seq x y z
N MET A 1 32.25 -14.60 9.30
CA MET A 1 31.94 -14.26 7.87
C MET A 1 30.63 -14.96 7.55
N ASN A 2 29.61 -14.21 7.27
CA ASN A 2 28.33 -14.79 6.89
C ASN A 2 28.42 -15.33 5.45
N HIS A 3 27.76 -16.44 5.21
CA HIS A 3 27.68 -17.02 3.88
C HIS A 3 26.57 -16.33 3.08
N LEU A 4 26.93 -15.47 2.12
CA LEU A 4 25.98 -14.78 1.26
C LEU A 4 25.49 -15.72 0.16
N ILE A 5 24.18 -15.92 0.07
CA ILE A 5 23.53 -16.69 -0.99
C ILE A 5 22.68 -15.71 -1.81
N SER A 6 23.07 -15.47 -3.05
CA SER A 6 22.26 -14.67 -3.99
C SER A 6 21.20 -15.55 -4.63
N VAL A 7 19.95 -15.12 -4.53
CA VAL A 7 18.77 -15.77 -5.14
C VAL A 7 18.45 -15.02 -6.43
N GLY A 8 18.50 -15.72 -7.56
CA GLY A 8 18.25 -15.12 -8.88
C GLY A 8 16.82 -14.59 -9.05
N ALA A 9 16.59 -13.83 -10.10
CA ALA A 9 15.30 -13.14 -10.33
C ALA A 9 14.11 -14.10 -10.45
N LEU A 10 14.28 -15.25 -11.12
CA LEU A 10 13.21 -16.24 -11.27
C LEU A 10 12.88 -16.92 -9.95
N GLU A 11 13.90 -17.34 -9.21
CA GLU A 11 13.77 -17.97 -7.90
C GLU A 11 13.17 -16.98 -6.89
N SER A 12 13.59 -15.72 -6.91
CA SER A 12 13.02 -14.65 -6.07
C SER A 12 11.53 -14.45 -6.35
N PHE A 13 11.13 -14.48 -7.62
CA PHE A 13 9.73 -14.39 -8.01
C PHE A 13 8.93 -15.62 -7.57
N LEU A 14 9.49 -16.82 -7.70
CA LEU A 14 8.87 -18.05 -7.21
C LEU A 14 8.67 -18.01 -5.68
N VAL A 15 9.70 -17.56 -4.94
CA VAL A 15 9.61 -17.37 -3.49
C VAL A 15 8.50 -16.37 -3.15
N ALA A 16 8.43 -15.22 -3.83
CA ALA A 16 7.41 -14.21 -3.58
C ALA A 16 5.97 -14.77 -3.76
N ILE A 17 5.73 -15.52 -4.83
CA ILE A 17 4.44 -16.20 -5.06
C ILE A 17 4.17 -17.25 -3.98
N SER A 18 5.17 -18.02 -3.58
CA SER A 18 5.02 -19.03 -2.52
C SER A 18 4.68 -18.41 -1.19
N VAL A 19 5.26 -17.25 -0.87
CA VAL A 19 4.94 -16.44 0.33
C VAL A 19 3.50 -15.96 0.31
N LEU A 20 2.98 -15.52 -0.83
CA LEU A 20 1.58 -15.15 -0.99
C LEU A 20 0.64 -16.34 -0.74
N PHE A 21 0.93 -17.51 -1.31
CA PHE A 21 0.15 -18.73 -1.07
C PHE A 21 0.19 -19.16 0.39
N LEU A 22 1.36 -19.07 1.04
CA LEU A 22 1.51 -19.35 2.46
C LEU A 22 0.63 -18.42 3.30
N GLY A 23 0.66 -17.11 3.01
CA GLY A 23 -0.17 -16.11 3.68
C GLY A 23 -1.66 -16.37 3.47
N HIS A 24 -2.08 -16.67 2.25
CA HIS A 24 -3.46 -17.05 1.92
C HIS A 24 -3.92 -18.28 2.72
N PHE A 25 -3.12 -19.34 2.73
CA PHE A 25 -3.43 -20.59 3.44
C PHE A 25 -3.59 -20.36 4.95
N ILE A 26 -2.71 -19.56 5.56
CA ILE A 26 -2.75 -19.26 6.99
C ILE A 26 -3.95 -18.38 7.31
N ASN A 27 -4.19 -17.34 6.49
CA ASN A 27 -5.32 -16.42 6.65
C ASN A 27 -6.67 -17.17 6.50
N ALA A 28 -6.73 -18.18 5.62
CA ALA A 28 -7.91 -19.04 5.48
C ALA A 28 -8.19 -19.87 6.74
N LYS A 29 -7.14 -20.31 7.45
CA LYS A 29 -7.26 -21.16 8.65
C LYS A 29 -7.45 -20.41 9.96
N LEU A 30 -7.01 -19.14 10.03
CA LEU A 30 -7.04 -18.34 11.25
C LEU A 30 -8.09 -17.22 11.16
N PRO A 31 -9.32 -17.43 11.69
CA PRO A 31 -10.39 -16.42 11.62
C PRO A 31 -10.02 -15.08 12.28
N ILE A 32 -9.09 -15.10 13.24
CA ILE A 32 -8.62 -13.91 13.94
C ILE A 32 -7.92 -12.93 12.98
N LEU A 33 -7.15 -13.42 12.00
CA LEU A 33 -6.48 -12.57 11.01
C LEU A 33 -7.50 -11.86 10.12
N LYS A 34 -8.57 -12.55 9.73
CA LYS A 34 -9.70 -11.97 8.98
C LYS A 34 -10.46 -10.94 9.80
N LYS A 35 -10.66 -11.19 11.11
CA LYS A 35 -11.32 -10.26 12.02
C LYS A 35 -10.58 -8.92 12.11
N PHE A 36 -9.26 -8.94 12.06
CA PHE A 36 -8.42 -7.73 12.08
C PHE A 36 -8.05 -7.23 10.69
N ASN A 37 -8.62 -7.78 9.63
CA ASN A 37 -8.35 -7.41 8.23
C ASN A 37 -6.85 -7.41 7.88
N ILE A 38 -6.08 -8.35 8.43
CA ILE A 38 -4.64 -8.46 8.15
C ILE A 38 -4.44 -9.04 6.75
N PRO A 39 -3.78 -8.32 5.83
CA PRO A 39 -3.56 -8.77 4.46
C PRO A 39 -2.69 -10.04 4.39
N GLU A 40 -3.02 -10.90 3.44
CA GLU A 40 -2.31 -12.16 3.19
C GLU A 40 -0.80 -11.99 2.96
N PRO A 41 -0.34 -10.99 2.17
CA PRO A 41 1.09 -10.76 1.95
C PRO A 41 1.86 -10.47 3.23
N ILE A 42 1.22 -9.81 4.21
CA ILE A 42 1.86 -9.49 5.50
C ILE A 42 2.04 -10.76 6.33
N VAL A 43 1.03 -11.63 6.37
CA VAL A 43 1.08 -12.88 7.13
C VAL A 43 2.20 -13.78 6.58
N GLY A 44 2.23 -13.99 5.27
CA GLY A 44 3.27 -14.78 4.62
C GLY A 44 4.66 -14.14 4.76
N GLY A 45 4.75 -12.84 4.49
CA GLY A 45 5.99 -12.08 4.58
C GLY A 45 6.60 -12.06 5.97
N LEU A 46 5.79 -11.90 7.02
CA LEU A 46 6.28 -11.92 8.40
C LEU A 46 6.90 -13.26 8.78
N ILE A 47 6.29 -14.38 8.37
CA ILE A 47 6.83 -15.72 8.63
C ILE A 47 8.17 -15.91 7.93
N VAL A 48 8.24 -15.54 6.65
CA VAL A 48 9.47 -15.66 5.89
C VAL A 48 10.55 -14.71 6.42
N ALA A 49 10.19 -13.51 6.85
CA ALA A 49 11.12 -12.57 7.52
C ALA A 49 11.69 -13.18 8.81
N CYS A 50 10.86 -13.86 9.62
CA CYS A 50 11.37 -14.58 10.80
C CYS A 50 12.34 -15.70 10.42
N ILE A 51 12.06 -16.45 9.35
CA ILE A 51 12.95 -17.52 8.85
C ILE A 51 14.28 -16.91 8.36
N ILE A 52 14.23 -15.85 7.55
CA ILE A 52 15.44 -15.18 7.04
C ILE A 52 16.26 -14.61 8.21
N THR A 53 15.59 -14.00 9.20
CA THR A 53 16.27 -13.50 10.40
C THR A 53 16.96 -14.63 11.18
N ALA A 54 16.31 -15.78 11.33
CA ALA A 54 16.91 -16.94 11.97
C ALA A 54 18.11 -17.48 11.16
N LEU A 55 18.06 -17.49 9.84
CA LEU A 55 19.18 -17.86 8.97
C LEU A 55 20.33 -16.87 9.11
N HIS A 56 20.06 -15.57 9.17
CA HIS A 56 21.06 -14.54 9.39
C HIS A 56 21.83 -14.76 10.71
N PHE A 57 21.13 -15.06 11.80
CA PHE A 57 21.79 -15.39 13.08
C PHE A 57 22.62 -16.67 13.03
N ASN A 58 22.33 -17.57 12.09
CA ASN A 58 23.14 -18.76 11.83
C ASN A 58 24.24 -18.54 10.78
N GLY A 59 24.51 -17.29 10.41
CA GLY A 59 25.59 -16.93 9.49
C GLY A 59 25.26 -17.10 8.01
N VAL A 60 23.97 -17.17 7.64
CA VAL A 60 23.51 -17.25 6.24
C VAL A 60 22.74 -16.00 5.90
N ASP A 61 23.22 -15.22 4.93
CA ASP A 61 22.56 -14.06 4.38
C ASP A 61 21.95 -14.39 3.01
N LEU A 62 20.68 -14.02 2.81
CA LEU A 62 19.98 -14.18 1.54
C LEU A 62 19.80 -12.80 0.88
N GLU A 63 20.24 -12.69 -0.35
CA GLU A 63 20.03 -11.52 -1.21
C GLU A 63 19.13 -11.89 -2.37
N PHE A 64 17.97 -11.23 -2.48
CA PHE A 64 16.97 -11.48 -3.50
C PHE A 64 17.08 -10.47 -4.65
N ASP A 65 17.21 -10.96 -5.87
CA ASP A 65 17.11 -10.12 -7.06
C ASP A 65 15.65 -9.94 -7.45
N LEU A 66 15.16 -8.68 -7.41
CA LEU A 66 13.75 -8.31 -7.63
C LEU A 66 13.59 -7.27 -8.76
N PRO A 67 13.99 -7.57 -10.01
CA PRO A 67 14.00 -6.58 -11.11
C PRO A 67 12.59 -6.06 -11.47
N LEU A 68 11.53 -6.80 -11.14
CA LEU A 68 10.14 -6.42 -11.42
C LEU A 68 9.48 -5.63 -10.29
N GLN A 69 10.15 -5.41 -9.15
CA GLN A 69 9.58 -4.73 -7.99
C GLN A 69 8.99 -3.36 -8.35
N ASN A 70 9.79 -2.51 -9.02
CA ASN A 70 9.35 -1.18 -9.43
C ASN A 70 8.19 -1.22 -10.43
N THR A 71 8.22 -2.18 -11.35
CA THR A 71 7.14 -2.36 -12.33
C THR A 71 5.82 -2.74 -11.65
N PHE A 72 5.85 -3.71 -10.73
CA PHE A 72 4.65 -4.08 -9.97
C PHE A 72 4.16 -2.97 -9.06
N MET A 73 5.06 -2.18 -8.46
CA MET A 73 4.69 -1.00 -7.69
C MET A 73 3.94 0.03 -8.55
N LEU A 74 4.43 0.34 -9.74
CA LEU A 74 3.74 1.25 -10.67
C LEU A 74 2.39 0.69 -11.13
N MET A 75 2.31 -0.63 -11.39
CA MET A 75 1.05 -1.30 -11.72
C MET A 75 0.05 -1.22 -10.56
N PHE A 76 0.49 -1.38 -9.32
CA PHE A 76 -0.34 -1.21 -8.13
C PHE A 76 -0.95 0.21 -8.08
N PHE A 77 -0.15 1.26 -8.21
CA PHE A 77 -0.67 2.62 -8.23
C PHE A 77 -1.59 2.89 -9.42
N ALA A 78 -1.30 2.31 -10.59
CA ALA A 78 -2.18 2.40 -11.76
C ALA A 78 -3.56 1.75 -11.48
N THR A 79 -3.61 0.60 -10.79
CA THR A 79 -4.89 -0.03 -10.42
C THR A 79 -5.69 0.84 -9.45
N VAL A 80 -5.02 1.46 -8.46
CA VAL A 80 -5.67 2.38 -7.51
C VAL A 80 -6.26 3.58 -8.25
N GLY A 81 -5.49 4.17 -9.18
CA GLY A 81 -5.95 5.29 -10.01
C GLY A 81 -7.13 4.92 -10.91
N LEU A 82 -7.08 3.76 -11.56
CA LEU A 82 -8.17 3.28 -12.45
C LEU A 82 -9.44 2.90 -11.67
N ALA A 83 -9.31 2.49 -10.40
CA ALA A 83 -10.46 2.21 -9.54
C ALA A 83 -11.17 3.50 -9.05
N ALA A 84 -10.54 4.67 -9.19
CA ALA A 84 -11.12 5.93 -8.77
C ALA A 84 -12.32 6.30 -9.66
N ASN A 85 -13.49 6.43 -9.05
CA ASN A 85 -14.72 6.81 -9.75
C ASN A 85 -15.00 8.30 -9.59
N TYR A 86 -14.75 9.07 -10.66
CA TYR A 86 -14.95 10.52 -10.66
C TYR A 86 -16.39 10.92 -10.31
N THR A 87 -17.39 10.18 -10.79
CA THR A 87 -18.80 10.47 -10.51
C THR A 87 -19.12 10.31 -9.03
N GLN A 88 -18.58 9.29 -8.37
CA GLN A 88 -18.75 9.09 -6.92
C GLN A 88 -18.03 10.16 -6.13
N LEU A 89 -16.83 10.56 -6.57
CA LEU A 89 -16.07 11.65 -5.96
C LEU A 89 -16.85 12.97 -6.01
N MET A 90 -17.43 13.30 -7.15
CA MET A 90 -18.27 14.51 -7.33
C MET A 90 -19.56 14.46 -6.49
N LYS A 91 -20.20 13.29 -6.37
CA LYS A 91 -21.37 13.11 -5.50
C LYS A 91 -21.03 13.31 -4.01
N GLY A 92 -19.80 13.02 -3.60
CA GLY A 92 -19.33 13.27 -2.23
C GLY A 92 -19.28 14.75 -1.84
N GLY A 93 -19.09 15.64 -2.83
CA GLY A 93 -19.17 17.09 -2.66
C GLY A 93 -18.40 17.64 -1.46
N ALA A 94 -19.03 18.49 -0.66
CA ALA A 94 -18.42 19.14 0.50
C ALA A 94 -17.86 18.13 1.54
N LYS A 95 -18.46 16.95 1.68
CA LYS A 95 -17.98 15.93 2.64
C LYS A 95 -16.58 15.42 2.28
N VAL A 96 -16.29 15.27 0.99
CA VAL A 96 -14.95 14.86 0.51
C VAL A 96 -13.92 15.94 0.82
N PHE A 97 -14.25 17.23 0.61
CA PHE A 97 -13.35 18.34 0.96
C PHE A 97 -13.10 18.45 2.46
N ILE A 98 -14.12 18.27 3.29
CA ILE A 98 -13.97 18.25 4.75
C ILE A 98 -13.05 17.08 5.16
N PHE A 99 -13.29 15.89 4.61
CA PHE A 99 -12.46 14.73 4.89
C PHE A 99 -11.00 14.95 4.46
N LEU A 100 -10.78 15.53 3.27
CA LEU A 100 -9.46 15.90 2.78
C LEU A 100 -8.76 16.87 3.72
N ALA A 101 -9.45 17.90 4.17
CA ALA A 101 -8.89 18.88 5.12
C ALA A 101 -8.50 18.22 6.46
N VAL A 102 -9.36 17.37 7.01
CA VAL A 102 -9.08 16.61 8.25
C VAL A 102 -7.91 15.66 8.07
N ALA A 103 -7.88 14.91 6.96
CA ALA A 103 -6.78 13.99 6.66
C ALA A 103 -5.45 14.74 6.47
N SER A 104 -5.46 15.87 5.77
CA SER A 104 -4.27 16.70 5.58
C SER A 104 -3.74 17.25 6.91
N PHE A 105 -4.63 17.72 7.77
CA PHE A 105 -4.27 18.21 9.12
C PHE A 105 -3.68 17.06 9.97
N TYR A 106 -4.30 15.90 9.92
CA TYR A 106 -3.78 14.69 10.59
C TYR A 106 -2.37 14.33 10.13
N ILE A 107 -2.10 14.37 8.81
CA ILE A 107 -0.77 14.08 8.24
C ILE A 107 0.27 15.08 8.75
N ILE A 108 -0.08 16.38 8.88
CA ILE A 108 0.83 17.40 9.42
C ILE A 108 1.21 17.06 10.86
N ILE A 109 0.21 16.73 11.70
CA ILE A 109 0.46 16.33 13.10
C ILE A 109 1.32 15.06 13.15
N GLN A 110 0.99 14.05 12.34
CA GLN A 110 1.71 12.79 12.27
C GLN A 110 3.18 12.99 11.90
N ASN A 111 3.46 13.86 10.93
CA ASN A 111 4.83 14.23 10.55
C ASN A 111 5.54 15.00 11.67
N GLY A 112 4.87 15.93 12.32
CA GLY A 112 5.42 16.67 13.45
C GLY A 112 5.83 15.73 14.59
N VAL A 113 4.97 14.77 14.94
CA VAL A 113 5.26 13.76 15.96
C VAL A 113 6.43 12.86 15.52
N GLY A 114 6.40 12.36 14.28
CA GLY A 114 7.45 11.49 13.74
C GLY A 114 8.83 12.15 13.76
N VAL A 115 8.93 13.37 13.23
CA VAL A 115 10.17 14.16 13.21
C VAL A 115 10.67 14.47 14.62
N SER A 116 9.76 14.88 15.50
CA SER A 116 10.12 15.20 16.91
C SER A 116 10.63 13.95 17.64
N LEU A 117 10.01 12.81 17.43
CA LEU A 117 10.40 11.55 18.03
C LEU A 117 11.75 11.06 17.49
N ALA A 118 11.96 11.12 16.17
CA ALA A 118 13.24 10.78 15.57
C ALA A 118 14.38 11.64 16.12
N ALA A 119 14.16 12.97 16.21
CA ALA A 119 15.14 13.89 16.79
C ALA A 119 15.39 13.60 18.27
N ALA A 120 14.37 13.28 19.07
CA ALA A 120 14.51 12.93 20.47
C ALA A 120 15.30 11.63 20.70
N LEU A 121 15.22 10.70 19.74
CA LEU A 121 15.97 9.43 19.75
C LEU A 121 17.39 9.57 19.15
N GLY A 122 17.81 10.77 18.73
CA GLY A 122 19.11 10.99 18.09
C GLY A 122 19.21 10.42 16.66
N LEU A 123 18.07 10.12 16.02
CA LEU A 123 17.99 9.67 14.63
C LEU A 123 17.87 10.88 13.69
N ASP A 124 18.16 10.65 12.41
CA ASP A 124 17.88 11.68 11.40
C ASP A 124 16.38 12.03 11.40
N PRO A 125 16.01 13.32 11.49
CA PRO A 125 14.61 13.74 11.49
C PRO A 125 13.80 13.26 10.27
N LEU A 126 14.46 13.06 9.13
CA LEU A 126 13.82 12.54 7.92
C LEU A 126 13.36 11.08 8.08
N MET A 127 14.01 10.30 8.94
CA MET A 127 13.53 8.97 9.31
C MET A 127 12.15 9.02 9.98
N GLY A 128 11.85 10.11 10.68
CA GLY A 128 10.55 10.37 11.28
C GLY A 128 9.43 10.59 10.25
N LEU A 129 9.74 11.10 9.06
CA LEU A 129 8.78 11.19 7.96
C LEU A 129 8.51 9.81 7.35
N ILE A 130 9.56 9.00 7.19
CA ILE A 130 9.47 7.65 6.65
C ILE A 130 8.65 6.76 7.58
N ALA A 131 8.97 6.73 8.87
CA ALA A 131 8.22 6.00 9.89
C ALA A 131 6.90 6.71 10.28
N GLY A 132 6.64 7.90 9.76
CA GLY A 132 5.44 8.70 9.95
C GLY A 132 4.41 8.53 8.83
N SER A 133 4.03 9.62 8.20
CA SER A 133 2.94 9.64 7.23
C SER A 133 3.25 8.88 5.94
N ILE A 134 4.51 8.82 5.52
CA ILE A 134 4.90 8.13 4.28
C ILE A 134 4.49 6.66 4.33
N THR A 135 4.68 6.00 5.47
CA THR A 135 4.37 4.57 5.62
C THR A 135 3.07 4.30 6.34
N LEU A 136 2.77 5.01 7.44
CA LEU A 136 1.57 4.74 8.24
C LEU A 136 0.28 5.20 7.55
N SER A 137 0.33 6.29 6.78
CA SER A 137 -0.81 6.77 5.98
C SER A 137 -0.70 6.33 4.51
N GLY A 138 0.50 6.34 3.93
CA GLY A 138 0.75 6.00 2.53
C GLY A 138 0.94 4.50 2.28
N GLY A 139 1.34 3.73 3.30
CA GLY A 139 1.55 2.29 3.20
C GLY A 139 2.86 1.86 2.53
N HIS A 140 2.99 0.56 2.25
CA HIS A 140 4.20 -0.06 1.70
C HIS A 140 4.61 0.53 0.34
N GLY A 141 3.64 0.77 -0.55
CA GLY A 141 3.91 1.30 -1.88
C GLY A 141 4.53 2.71 -1.82
N THR A 142 3.95 3.59 -1.01
CA THR A 142 4.47 4.95 -0.82
C THR A 142 5.83 4.92 -0.12
N GLY A 143 6.00 4.04 0.88
CA GLY A 143 7.28 3.81 1.54
C GLY A 143 8.36 3.37 0.57
N ALA A 144 8.08 2.41 -0.32
CA ALA A 144 9.01 1.95 -1.34
C ALA A 144 9.37 3.06 -2.34
N ALA A 145 8.36 3.82 -2.82
CA ALA A 145 8.57 4.90 -3.78
C ALA A 145 9.47 6.01 -3.24
N TRP A 146 9.27 6.42 -1.98
CA TRP A 146 10.06 7.48 -1.37
C TRP A 146 11.43 7.00 -0.89
N SER A 147 11.59 5.72 -0.55
CA SER A 147 12.87 5.18 -0.05
C SER A 147 14.03 5.45 -0.98
N GLN A 148 13.82 5.28 -2.28
CA GLN A 148 14.84 5.56 -3.29
C GLN A 148 15.25 7.04 -3.28
N THR A 149 14.28 7.97 -3.23
CA THR A 149 14.57 9.41 -3.17
C THR A 149 15.35 9.78 -1.90
N PHE A 150 14.99 9.22 -0.74
CA PHE A 150 15.69 9.49 0.50
C PHE A 150 17.10 8.91 0.52
N GLN A 151 17.33 7.80 -0.15
CA GLN A 151 18.64 7.18 -0.31
C GLN A 151 19.53 8.00 -1.27
N ASP A 152 19.01 8.33 -2.45
CA ASP A 152 19.79 8.95 -3.53
C ASP A 152 20.05 10.44 -3.28
N VAL A 153 19.07 11.17 -2.71
CA VAL A 153 19.15 12.63 -2.52
C VAL A 153 19.71 13.01 -1.16
N TYR A 154 19.31 12.28 -0.11
CA TYR A 154 19.68 12.63 1.28
C TYR A 154 20.74 11.70 1.88
N GLY A 155 21.15 10.65 1.14
CA GLY A 155 22.22 9.73 1.60
C GLY A 155 21.84 8.87 2.79
N LEU A 156 20.54 8.69 3.08
CA LEU A 156 20.08 7.87 4.18
C LEU A 156 20.20 6.38 3.85
N ASN A 157 20.77 5.60 4.75
CA ASN A 157 20.91 4.15 4.57
C ASN A 157 19.70 3.40 5.16
N ASN A 158 19.45 2.20 4.64
CA ASN A 158 18.42 1.25 5.13
C ASN A 158 17.00 1.84 5.17
N VAL A 159 16.72 2.81 4.27
CA VAL A 159 15.43 3.51 4.26
C VAL A 159 14.30 2.59 3.86
N LEU A 160 14.53 1.71 2.87
CA LEU A 160 13.53 0.76 2.39
C LEU A 160 13.12 -0.21 3.50
N GLU A 161 14.08 -0.74 4.23
CA GLU A 161 13.85 -1.68 5.33
C GLU A 161 13.05 -1.04 6.46
N ILE A 162 13.41 0.19 6.84
CA ILE A 162 12.69 0.97 7.85
C ILE A 162 11.28 1.29 7.36
N ALA A 163 11.11 1.67 6.10
CA ALA A 163 9.81 1.95 5.50
C ALA A 163 8.91 0.70 5.51
N MET A 164 9.44 -0.45 5.10
CA MET A 164 8.68 -1.71 5.09
C MET A 164 8.29 -2.16 6.50
N ALA A 165 9.22 -2.10 7.44
CA ALA A 165 8.95 -2.43 8.84
C ALA A 165 7.88 -1.51 9.45
N SER A 166 8.00 -0.20 9.24
CA SER A 166 7.05 0.80 9.77
C SER A 166 5.66 0.63 9.15
N ALA A 167 5.57 0.42 7.82
CA ALA A 167 4.30 0.19 7.13
C ALA A 167 3.61 -1.10 7.64
N THR A 168 4.37 -2.18 7.83
CA THR A 168 3.85 -3.45 8.35
C THR A 168 3.35 -3.28 9.79
N PHE A 169 4.14 -2.65 10.65
CA PHE A 169 3.76 -2.35 12.03
C PHE A 169 2.49 -1.49 12.06
N GLY A 170 2.45 -0.40 11.29
CA GLY A 170 1.31 0.50 11.20
C GLY A 170 0.02 -0.20 10.75
N LEU A 171 0.12 -1.09 9.78
CA LEU A 171 -1.03 -1.83 9.27
C LEU A 171 -1.57 -2.84 10.30
N ILE A 172 -0.69 -3.55 11.02
CA ILE A 172 -1.07 -4.48 12.08
C ILE A 172 -1.73 -3.73 13.23
N ILE A 173 -1.08 -2.71 13.77
CA ILE A 173 -1.59 -1.94 14.90
C ILE A 173 -2.86 -1.17 14.49
N GLY A 174 -2.85 -0.57 13.29
CA GLY A 174 -4.03 0.10 12.73
C GLY A 174 -5.24 -0.83 12.60
N GLY A 175 -5.04 -2.08 12.16
CA GLY A 175 -6.08 -3.10 12.12
C GLY A 175 -6.61 -3.48 13.51
N ILE A 176 -5.70 -3.70 14.47
CA ILE A 176 -6.05 -4.08 15.84
C ILE A 176 -6.83 -2.98 16.56
N ILE A 177 -6.44 -1.72 16.39
CA ILE A 177 -7.10 -0.57 17.06
C ILE A 177 -8.29 -0.08 16.24
N GLY A 178 -8.13 0.04 14.92
CA GLY A 178 -9.13 0.64 14.04
C GLY A 178 -10.40 -0.19 13.90
N SER A 179 -10.27 -1.51 13.77
CA SER A 179 -11.43 -2.41 13.58
C SER A 179 -12.45 -2.33 14.75
N PRO A 180 -12.06 -2.44 16.03
CA PRO A 180 -13.00 -2.28 17.15
C PRO A 180 -13.61 -0.89 17.24
N VAL A 181 -12.83 0.16 16.94
CA VAL A 181 -13.34 1.55 16.93
C VAL A 181 -14.38 1.71 15.84
N ALA A 182 -14.10 1.24 14.62
CA ALA A 182 -15.02 1.29 13.50
C ALA A 182 -16.32 0.54 13.80
N GLN A 183 -16.22 -0.69 14.32
CA GLN A 183 -17.40 -1.49 14.73
C GLN A 183 -18.26 -0.74 15.73
N ARG A 184 -17.65 -0.19 16.79
CA ARG A 184 -18.37 0.57 17.81
C ARG A 184 -19.06 1.82 17.26
N LEU A 185 -18.44 2.52 16.31
CA LEU A 185 -19.02 3.70 15.65
C LEU A 185 -20.21 3.32 14.77
N VAL A 186 -20.10 2.23 14.02
CA VAL A 186 -21.18 1.68 13.17
C VAL A 186 -22.37 1.29 14.02
N GLU A 187 -22.15 0.53 15.10
CA GLU A 187 -23.19 0.10 16.02
C GLU A 187 -23.87 1.28 16.73
N LYS A 188 -23.06 2.24 17.25
CA LYS A 188 -23.59 3.40 17.99
C LYS A 188 -24.45 4.31 17.11
N ASN A 189 -24.14 4.43 15.83
CA ASN A 189 -24.84 5.31 14.91
C ASN A 189 -25.88 4.57 14.05
N ASN A 190 -26.13 3.27 14.32
CA ASN A 190 -27.04 2.42 13.54
C ASN A 190 -26.80 2.55 12.02
N ILE A 191 -25.53 2.60 11.63
CA ILE A 191 -25.16 2.69 10.22
C ILE A 191 -25.36 1.27 9.64
N GLU A 192 -26.45 1.08 8.91
CA GLU A 192 -26.64 -0.14 8.13
C GLU A 192 -25.58 -0.16 7.03
N SER A 193 -24.65 -1.11 7.15
CA SER A 193 -23.62 -1.33 6.12
C SER A 193 -24.30 -1.99 4.93
N GLU A 194 -24.51 -1.24 3.86
CA GLU A 194 -24.93 -1.77 2.56
C GLU A 194 -23.97 -2.86 2.02
N TYR A 195 -22.78 -2.96 2.60
CA TYR A 195 -21.67 -3.81 2.13
C TYR A 195 -21.32 -4.99 3.03
N GLY A 196 -22.04 -5.23 4.11
CA GLY A 196 -21.51 -6.08 5.20
C GLY A 196 -22.34 -7.26 5.64
N ARG A 197 -23.28 -7.79 4.85
CA ARG A 197 -23.91 -9.09 5.14
C ARG A 197 -24.03 -9.97 3.90
N GLY A 198 -22.90 -10.30 3.35
CA GLY A 198 -22.78 -11.50 2.54
C GLY A 198 -22.96 -12.72 3.42
N GLY A 199 -24.19 -13.16 3.62
CA GLY A 199 -24.50 -14.38 4.33
C GLY A 199 -25.42 -14.19 5.53
N ARG A 200 -26.68 -14.00 5.26
CA ARG A 200 -27.94 -14.32 5.94
C ARG A 200 -28.91 -13.14 5.91
N ASP A 201 -30.00 -13.42 5.20
CA ASP A 201 -31.22 -12.63 5.05
C ASP A 201 -31.30 -11.66 3.85
N ALA A 202 -31.44 -12.27 2.69
CA ALA A 202 -31.97 -11.65 1.45
C ALA A 202 -33.46 -11.28 1.62
N LYS A 203 -33.78 -10.27 2.44
CA LYS A 203 -35.20 -9.77 2.53
C LYS A 203 -35.32 -8.26 2.80
N THR A 204 -34.34 -7.43 2.43
CA THR A 204 -34.50 -5.97 2.55
C THR A 204 -34.07 -5.25 1.27
N HIS A 205 -34.58 -5.71 0.11
CA HIS A 205 -34.32 -5.10 -1.20
C HIS A 205 -35.31 -3.98 -1.58
N GLU A 206 -36.02 -3.37 -0.64
CA GLU A 206 -37.17 -2.56 -1.03
C GLU A 206 -37.12 -1.04 -0.71
N LYS A 207 -36.02 -0.46 -0.25
CA LYS A 207 -36.06 0.95 0.15
C LYS A 207 -35.14 1.98 -0.52
N PHE A 208 -34.17 1.59 -1.34
CA PHE A 208 -33.35 2.56 -2.08
C PHE A 208 -32.96 2.03 -3.47
N PRO A 209 -33.87 2.13 -4.49
CA PRO A 209 -33.59 1.61 -5.83
C PRO A 209 -32.59 2.42 -6.66
N GLU A 210 -32.16 3.59 -6.22
CA GLU A 210 -31.44 4.52 -7.11
C GLU A 210 -29.95 4.75 -6.81
N LEU A 211 -29.39 4.18 -5.75
CA LEU A 211 -28.02 4.53 -5.35
C LEU A 211 -26.95 3.48 -5.62
N VAL A 212 -27.30 2.26 -5.90
CA VAL A 212 -26.32 1.22 -6.25
C VAL A 212 -26.92 0.29 -7.29
N THR A 213 -26.92 0.68 -8.56
CA THR A 213 -26.78 -0.33 -9.60
C THR A 213 -25.32 -0.78 -9.59
N TYR A 214 -24.86 -1.41 -8.52
CA TYR A 214 -23.93 -2.49 -8.67
C TYR A 214 -24.77 -3.58 -9.34
N ASN A 215 -24.69 -3.64 -10.67
CA ASN A 215 -25.06 -4.84 -11.37
C ASN A 215 -24.52 -5.98 -10.52
N GLU A 216 -25.41 -6.90 -10.07
CA GLU A 216 -25.02 -8.22 -9.69
C GLU A 216 -23.78 -8.52 -10.53
N TYR A 217 -22.62 -8.63 -9.89
CA TYR A 217 -21.52 -9.27 -10.57
C TYR A 217 -22.07 -10.66 -10.87
N GLU A 218 -22.67 -10.84 -12.04
CA GLU A 218 -22.57 -12.12 -12.71
C GLU A 218 -21.13 -12.52 -12.39
N GLU A 219 -20.93 -13.67 -11.78
CA GLU A 219 -19.59 -14.22 -11.55
C GLU A 219 -18.95 -14.27 -12.92
N ASP A 220 -18.35 -13.16 -13.25
CA ASP A 220 -17.82 -12.86 -14.58
C ASP A 220 -16.59 -13.74 -14.63
N LYS A 221 -16.80 -14.97 -15.12
CA LYS A 221 -15.78 -16.01 -15.19
C LYS A 221 -14.52 -15.36 -15.70
N VAL A 222 -13.50 -15.35 -14.84
CA VAL A 222 -12.20 -14.78 -15.20
C VAL A 222 -11.68 -15.54 -16.41
N THR A 223 -11.85 -14.95 -17.58
CA THR A 223 -11.40 -15.50 -18.84
C THR A 223 -9.98 -14.98 -19.13
N ALA A 224 -9.11 -15.82 -19.67
CA ALA A 224 -7.76 -15.40 -20.05
C ALA A 224 -7.76 -14.13 -20.91
N LYS A 225 -8.74 -13.96 -21.82
CA LYS A 225 -8.91 -12.75 -22.62
C LYS A 225 -9.12 -11.50 -21.76
N LYS A 226 -9.96 -11.55 -20.71
CA LYS A 226 -10.21 -10.42 -19.81
C LYS A 226 -8.98 -10.06 -18.98
N VAL A 227 -8.21 -11.07 -18.55
CA VAL A 227 -6.95 -10.84 -17.84
C VAL A 227 -5.95 -10.11 -18.74
N VAL A 228 -5.77 -10.59 -19.97
CA VAL A 228 -4.86 -9.95 -20.94
C VAL A 228 -5.31 -8.53 -21.28
N GLU A 229 -6.61 -8.31 -21.48
CA GLU A 229 -7.16 -6.97 -21.74
C GLU A 229 -6.89 -6.01 -20.59
N LYS A 230 -7.17 -6.40 -19.35
CA LYS A 230 -6.89 -5.56 -18.17
C LYS A 230 -5.39 -5.31 -17.99
N LEU A 231 -4.57 -6.31 -18.22
CA LEU A 231 -3.11 -6.17 -18.18
C LEU A 231 -2.61 -5.19 -19.25
N PHE A 232 -3.17 -5.25 -20.45
CA PHE A 232 -2.86 -4.32 -21.54
C PHE A 232 -3.18 -2.86 -21.17
N PHE A 233 -4.37 -2.60 -20.60
CA PHE A 233 -4.71 -1.25 -20.11
C PHE A 233 -3.78 -0.77 -19.01
N LEU A 234 -3.40 -1.64 -18.05
CA LEU A 234 -2.44 -1.30 -17.02
C LEU A 234 -1.07 -0.94 -17.60
N LEU A 235 -0.60 -1.69 -18.57
CA LEU A 235 0.68 -1.40 -19.24
C LEU A 235 0.64 -0.07 -20.00
N ILE A 236 -0.46 0.24 -20.66
CA ILE A 236 -0.65 1.56 -21.29
C ILE A 236 -0.59 2.67 -20.25
N CYS A 237 -1.29 2.54 -19.12
CA CYS A 237 -1.28 3.53 -18.05
C CYS A 237 0.12 3.74 -17.46
N VAL A 238 0.84 2.66 -17.17
CA VAL A 238 2.21 2.72 -16.62
C VAL A 238 3.17 3.33 -17.63
N THR A 239 3.08 2.92 -18.91
CA THR A 239 3.94 3.46 -19.96
C THR A 239 3.63 4.93 -20.21
N GLY A 240 2.36 5.31 -20.29
CA GLY A 240 1.94 6.70 -20.45
C GLY A 240 2.41 7.58 -19.29
N ALA A 241 2.30 7.09 -18.04
CA ALA A 241 2.77 7.80 -16.87
C ALA A 241 4.29 8.07 -16.91
N LYS A 242 5.10 7.11 -17.36
CA LYS A 242 6.55 7.30 -17.54
C LYS A 242 6.87 8.39 -18.55
N TYR A 243 6.15 8.46 -19.67
CA TYR A 243 6.35 9.53 -20.65
C TYR A 243 5.95 10.90 -20.10
N VAL A 244 4.85 10.99 -19.36
CA VAL A 244 4.42 12.23 -18.71
C VAL A 244 5.44 12.68 -17.66
N GLU A 245 5.97 11.76 -16.87
CA GLU A 245 7.03 12.03 -15.89
C GLU A 245 8.28 12.58 -16.57
N GLN A 246 8.79 11.91 -17.60
CA GLN A 246 9.97 12.35 -18.35
C GLN A 246 9.77 13.75 -18.96
N TRP A 247 8.58 14.01 -19.52
CA TRP A 247 8.24 15.32 -20.04
C TRP A 247 8.20 16.38 -18.94
N ALA A 248 7.57 16.10 -17.80
CA ALA A 248 7.46 17.02 -16.67
C ALA A 248 8.84 17.33 -16.07
N VAL A 249 9.68 16.31 -15.88
CA VAL A 249 11.05 16.46 -15.37
C VAL A 249 11.91 17.28 -16.33
N SER A 250 11.84 16.99 -17.63
CA SER A 250 12.56 17.77 -18.67
C SER A 250 12.15 19.25 -18.64
N TYR A 251 10.85 19.52 -18.50
CA TYR A 251 10.34 20.90 -18.43
C TYR A 251 10.80 21.64 -17.17
N THR A 252 10.84 20.97 -16.01
CA THR A 252 11.31 21.57 -14.77
C THR A 252 12.81 21.83 -14.77
N HIS A 253 13.62 20.96 -15.38
CA HIS A 253 15.06 21.18 -15.53
C HIS A 253 15.37 22.34 -16.48
N LEU A 254 14.66 22.48 -17.59
CA LEU A 254 14.82 23.62 -18.50
C LEU A 254 14.52 24.95 -17.79
N ARG A 255 13.44 25.01 -17.00
CA ARG A 255 13.04 26.21 -16.25
C ARG A 255 14.03 26.57 -15.12
N ALA A 256 14.63 25.57 -14.47
CA ALA A 256 15.63 25.79 -13.43
C ALA A 256 16.95 26.35 -13.99
N HIS A 257 17.29 26.05 -15.24
CA HIS A 257 18.44 26.65 -15.94
C HIS A 257 18.19 28.09 -16.33
N GLU A 258 16.98 28.46 -16.76
CA GLU A 258 16.64 29.85 -17.12
C GLU A 258 16.62 30.79 -15.91
N THR A 259 16.24 30.29 -14.72
CA THR A 259 16.20 31.11 -13.47
C THR A 259 17.57 31.30 -12.81
N ARG A 260 18.62 30.58 -13.25
CA ARG A 260 20.00 30.78 -12.76
C ARG A 260 20.84 31.76 -13.59
N SER A 261 20.29 32.31 -14.65
CA SER A 261 20.96 33.26 -15.55
C SER A 261 20.53 34.71 -15.33
N TYR A 262 19.93 35.03 -14.18
CA TYR A 262 19.65 36.41 -13.74
C TYR A 262 20.31 36.70 -12.40
#